data_f55b7c5be6cfd157e8f48532798843cc
#
_entry.id   f55b7c5be6cfd157e8f48532798843cc
#
_cell.length_a   1.000
_cell.length_b   1.000
_cell.length_c   1.000
_cell.angle_alpha   90.00
_cell.angle_beta   90.00
_cell.angle_gamma   90.00
#
_symmetry.space_group_name_H-M   'P 1'
#
loop_
_entity.id
_entity.type
_entity.pdbx_description
1 polymer ?
#
loop_
_entity_poly.entity_id
_entity_poly.type
_entity_poly.pdbx_seq_one_letter_code
_entity_poly.pdbx_strand_id
1 'polypeptide(L)'
;MTEDISAQSASGGPASSPFAELYTRAVDSLLDIQVEDRRIETASGQTHLLTAGDPAAPPVVVLQGGNITNPVTLSWFQALADEYHLIAPDTPGQPGKSTGETPPAYGPWVCDVLDGLGVDDAAMIGASHGAGVLLEAGVHAPERVTAAALVVPAGFGTPLSMELVRIALPSLSYRVVPRGWLLRQALAPMFTRRASGIDGIVLETIGEVLREDDLAAEFPGPEAAALSGFAAPALVVTGERDPFFPGERTCKRAAEDLPTLVDCLTLPGERHFLSPAGQARATERIRSFLAGQAN
;
A
#
# COMPACT_ATOMS: atom_id res chain seq x y z
N MET A 1 62.07 4.06 18.58
CA MET A 1 61.18 2.90 18.32
C MET A 1 59.77 3.43 18.51
N THR A 2 59.22 3.87 17.40
CA THR A 2 57.89 4.43 17.29
C THR A 2 57.12 3.44 16.40
N GLU A 3 56.18 2.69 17.00
CA GLU A 3 55.29 1.81 16.29
C GLU A 3 54.08 2.62 15.76
N ASP A 4 53.98 2.58 14.45
CA ASP A 4 52.89 3.12 13.64
C ASP A 4 51.67 2.19 13.75
N ILE A 5 50.61 2.61 14.39
CA ILE A 5 49.34 1.90 14.40
C ILE A 5 48.49 2.48 13.27
N SER A 6 48.54 1.83 12.11
CA SER A 6 47.67 2.11 10.97
C SER A 6 46.22 1.76 11.33
N ALA A 7 45.39 2.79 11.45
CA ALA A 7 43.95 2.66 11.56
C ALA A 7 43.36 2.10 10.26
N GLN A 8 42.90 0.88 10.27
CA GLN A 8 42.01 0.33 9.25
C GLN A 8 40.62 0.99 9.38
N SER A 9 40.33 1.86 8.47
CA SER A 9 38.97 2.40 8.27
C SER A 9 38.09 1.29 7.72
N ALA A 10 37.26 0.70 8.57
CA ALA A 10 36.16 -0.15 8.15
C ALA A 10 35.07 0.74 7.51
N SER A 11 35.08 0.84 6.18
CA SER A 11 33.99 1.40 5.39
C SER A 11 32.86 0.35 5.27
N GLY A 12 32.13 0.13 6.34
CA GLY A 12 30.83 -0.55 6.30
C GLY A 12 29.77 0.48 5.91
N GLY A 13 29.44 0.60 4.62
CA GLY A 13 28.22 1.28 4.21
C GLY A 13 27.00 0.57 4.83
N PRO A 14 25.88 1.25 5.08
CA PRO A 14 24.68 0.62 5.58
C PRO A 14 24.31 -0.53 4.67
N ALA A 15 24.10 -1.73 5.24
CA ALA A 15 23.66 -2.90 4.49
C ALA A 15 22.38 -2.50 3.74
N SER A 16 22.40 -2.56 2.41
CA SER A 16 21.23 -2.24 1.60
C SER A 16 20.10 -3.20 1.99
N SER A 17 18.92 -2.66 2.29
CA SER A 17 17.71 -3.46 2.52
C SER A 17 17.60 -4.51 1.40
N PRO A 18 17.26 -5.78 1.68
CA PRO A 18 17.05 -6.81 0.66
C PRO A 18 16.03 -6.37 -0.40
N PHE A 19 15.14 -5.43 -0.05
CA PHE A 19 14.16 -4.87 -0.97
C PHE A 19 14.66 -3.69 -1.81
N ALA A 20 15.85 -3.12 -1.54
CA ALA A 20 16.31 -1.90 -2.23
C ALA A 20 16.53 -2.11 -3.74
N GLU A 21 17.05 -3.28 -4.14
CA GLU A 21 17.21 -3.63 -5.56
C GLU A 21 15.87 -3.90 -6.23
N LEU A 22 14.99 -4.64 -5.56
CA LEU A 22 13.63 -4.90 -6.03
C LEU A 22 12.83 -3.59 -6.19
N TYR A 23 13.02 -2.68 -5.26
CA TYR A 23 12.41 -1.34 -5.31
C TYR A 23 12.85 -0.55 -6.55
N THR A 24 14.17 -0.48 -6.80
CA THR A 24 14.72 0.23 -7.96
C THR A 24 14.21 -0.38 -9.27
N ARG A 25 14.25 -1.72 -9.37
CA ARG A 25 13.69 -2.43 -10.54
C ARG A 25 12.19 -2.18 -10.72
N ALA A 26 11.44 -2.05 -9.63
CA ALA A 26 10.01 -1.73 -9.69
C ALA A 26 9.78 -0.31 -10.21
N VAL A 27 10.57 0.69 -9.76
CA VAL A 27 10.52 2.05 -10.32
C VAL A 27 10.80 2.01 -11.82
N ASP A 28 11.91 1.40 -12.23
CA ASP A 28 12.39 1.41 -13.63
C ASP A 28 11.46 0.67 -14.59
N SER A 29 10.70 -0.33 -14.13
CA SER A 29 9.90 -1.20 -15.00
C SER A 29 8.38 -1.02 -14.90
N LEU A 30 7.88 -0.36 -13.85
CA LEU A 30 6.43 -0.22 -13.62
C LEU A 30 5.95 1.22 -13.72
N LEU A 31 6.83 2.20 -13.55
CA LEU A 31 6.45 3.60 -13.58
C LEU A 31 6.85 4.23 -14.92
N ASP A 32 5.84 4.70 -15.67
CA ASP A 32 6.00 5.44 -16.93
C ASP A 32 6.08 6.97 -16.70
N ILE A 33 6.14 7.39 -15.44
CA ILE A 33 6.21 8.78 -15.00
C ILE A 33 7.54 9.08 -14.33
N GLN A 34 7.94 10.36 -14.30
CA GLN A 34 9.09 10.78 -13.52
C GLN A 34 8.72 10.82 -12.04
N VAL A 35 9.59 10.27 -11.20
CA VAL A 35 9.46 10.29 -9.75
C VAL A 35 10.70 10.91 -9.11
N GLU A 36 10.50 11.60 -7.99
CA GLU A 36 11.57 12.12 -7.14
C GLU A 36 11.63 11.32 -5.84
N ASP A 37 12.85 10.90 -5.46
CA ASP A 37 13.12 10.29 -4.15
C ASP A 37 13.23 11.38 -3.09
N ARG A 38 12.49 11.26 -1.99
CA ARG A 38 12.57 12.15 -0.83
C ARG A 38 12.65 11.36 0.46
N ARG A 39 13.16 12.00 1.50
CA ARG A 39 13.21 11.43 2.86
C ARG A 39 12.80 12.48 3.85
N ILE A 40 12.05 12.06 4.85
CA ILE A 40 11.61 12.90 5.97
C ILE A 40 11.82 12.14 7.27
N GLU A 41 12.01 12.85 8.35
CA GLU A 41 12.06 12.27 9.70
C GLU A 41 10.64 12.20 10.28
N THR A 42 10.29 11.06 10.85
CA THR A 42 9.03 10.82 11.55
C THR A 42 9.33 10.21 12.92
N ALA A 43 8.35 10.17 13.81
CA ALA A 43 8.51 9.52 15.11
C ALA A 43 8.85 8.02 15.00
N SER A 44 8.49 7.36 13.87
CA SER A 44 8.80 5.96 13.60
C SER A 44 10.17 5.73 12.96
N GLY A 45 10.94 6.79 12.68
CA GLY A 45 12.22 6.76 11.98
C GLY A 45 12.18 7.49 10.65
N GLN A 46 13.21 7.32 9.82
CA GLN A 46 13.28 7.99 8.52
C GLN A 46 12.32 7.33 7.52
N THR A 47 11.33 8.09 7.08
CA THR A 47 10.40 7.69 6.03
C THR A 47 10.93 8.11 4.66
N HIS A 48 11.12 7.13 3.78
CA HIS A 48 11.36 7.34 2.36
C HIS A 48 10.02 7.48 1.63
N LEU A 49 9.99 8.32 0.58
CA LEU A 49 8.81 8.50 -0.25
C LEU A 49 9.19 8.83 -1.69
N LEU A 50 8.31 8.50 -2.61
CA LEU A 50 8.34 8.98 -3.98
C LEU A 50 7.32 10.09 -4.16
N THR A 51 7.68 11.12 -4.95
CA THR A 51 6.71 12.11 -5.41
C THR A 51 6.67 12.15 -6.93
N ALA A 52 5.49 12.47 -7.49
CA ALA A 52 5.28 12.60 -8.93
C ALA A 52 4.21 13.65 -9.23
N GLY A 53 4.22 14.19 -10.44
CA GLY A 53 3.30 15.26 -10.87
C GLY A 53 3.79 16.66 -10.50
N ASP A 54 2.99 17.68 -10.80
CA ASP A 54 3.32 19.07 -10.50
C ASP A 54 3.24 19.33 -8.98
N PRO A 55 4.33 19.78 -8.31
CA PRO A 55 4.28 20.13 -6.89
C PRO A 55 3.27 21.23 -6.52
N ALA A 56 2.80 22.01 -7.48
CA ALA A 56 1.76 23.03 -7.28
C ALA A 56 0.33 22.47 -7.43
N ALA A 57 0.18 21.25 -7.93
CA ALA A 57 -1.12 20.58 -8.03
C ALA A 57 -1.62 20.10 -6.65
N PRO A 58 -2.94 19.85 -6.49
CA PRO A 58 -3.49 19.34 -5.25
C PRO A 58 -2.80 18.05 -4.80
N PRO A 59 -2.41 17.91 -3.51
CA PRO A 59 -1.71 16.74 -3.03
C PRO A 59 -2.64 15.52 -2.89
N VAL A 60 -2.13 14.36 -3.31
CA VAL A 60 -2.78 13.05 -3.11
C VAL A 60 -1.77 12.07 -2.52
N VAL A 61 -2.01 11.61 -1.30
CA VAL A 61 -1.18 10.59 -0.66
C VAL A 61 -1.60 9.20 -1.14
N VAL A 62 -0.62 8.40 -1.60
CA VAL A 62 -0.83 7.02 -2.06
C VAL A 62 -0.18 6.05 -1.08
N LEU A 63 -0.98 5.37 -0.27
CA LEU A 63 -0.55 4.43 0.76
C LEU A 63 -0.45 3.00 0.19
N GLN A 64 0.72 2.38 0.35
CA GLN A 64 1.07 1.11 -0.29
C GLN A 64 0.27 -0.09 0.22
N GLY A 65 0.07 -1.07 -0.67
CA GLY A 65 -0.39 -2.40 -0.31
C GLY A 65 0.64 -3.17 0.53
N GLY A 66 0.17 -4.08 1.37
CA GLY A 66 1.05 -4.92 2.19
C GLY A 66 1.87 -5.91 1.38
N ASN A 67 3.07 -6.23 1.88
CA ASN A 67 3.99 -7.21 1.33
C ASN A 67 4.49 -6.93 -0.11
N ILE A 68 4.33 -5.69 -0.57
CA ILE A 68 4.84 -5.21 -1.86
C ILE A 68 5.54 -3.86 -1.66
N THR A 69 6.42 -3.48 -2.59
CA THR A 69 7.05 -2.15 -2.55
C THR A 69 6.10 -1.08 -3.07
N ASN A 70 6.28 0.16 -2.60
CA ASN A 70 5.41 1.28 -2.98
C ASN A 70 5.33 1.55 -4.50
N PRO A 71 6.39 1.45 -5.31
CA PRO A 71 6.28 1.59 -6.76
C PRO A 71 5.23 0.67 -7.42
N VAL A 72 5.02 -0.54 -6.87
CA VAL A 72 3.97 -1.45 -7.35
C VAL A 72 2.58 -0.84 -7.14
N THR A 73 2.33 -0.27 -5.96
CA THR A 73 1.05 0.40 -5.67
C THR A 73 0.90 1.68 -6.49
N LEU A 74 1.94 2.51 -6.53
CA LEU A 74 1.93 3.76 -7.28
C LEU A 74 1.65 3.54 -8.76
N SER A 75 2.15 2.44 -9.35
CA SER A 75 1.91 2.11 -10.75
C SER A 75 0.42 1.98 -11.12
N TRP A 76 -0.44 1.61 -10.17
CA TRP A 76 -1.88 1.53 -10.41
C TRP A 76 -2.52 2.91 -10.59
N PHE A 77 -1.94 3.94 -9.96
CA PHE A 77 -2.51 5.28 -9.86
C PHE A 77 -1.66 6.34 -10.56
N GLN A 78 -0.55 5.97 -11.20
CA GLN A 78 0.39 6.90 -11.82
C GLN A 78 -0.24 7.87 -12.82
N ALA A 79 -1.32 7.46 -13.52
CA ALA A 79 -2.04 8.33 -14.44
C ALA A 79 -2.76 9.52 -13.75
N LEU A 80 -2.83 9.57 -12.43
CA LEU A 80 -3.32 10.72 -11.68
C LEU A 80 -2.26 11.83 -11.54
N ALA A 81 -0.98 11.54 -11.82
CA ALA A 81 0.10 12.54 -11.77
C ALA A 81 -0.05 13.68 -12.80
N ASP A 82 -0.91 13.49 -13.82
CA ASP A 82 -1.25 14.53 -14.79
C ASP A 82 -2.08 15.67 -14.15
N GLU A 83 -2.76 15.42 -13.02
CA GLU A 83 -3.71 16.33 -12.40
C GLU A 83 -3.39 16.61 -10.92
N TYR A 84 -2.62 15.73 -10.27
CA TYR A 84 -2.36 15.77 -8.84
C TYR A 84 -0.87 15.63 -8.53
N HIS A 85 -0.44 16.23 -7.41
CA HIS A 85 0.86 15.93 -6.82
C HIS A 85 0.77 14.64 -6.00
N LEU A 86 1.25 13.52 -6.55
CA LEU A 86 1.24 12.23 -5.87
C LEU A 86 2.37 12.16 -4.85
N ILE A 87 2.06 11.74 -3.64
CA ILE A 87 2.98 11.54 -2.51
C ILE A 87 2.83 10.09 -2.07
N ALA A 88 3.85 9.28 -2.30
CA ALA A 88 3.82 7.83 -2.05
C ALA A 88 4.86 7.43 -1.00
N PRO A 89 4.53 7.53 0.32
CA PRO A 89 5.45 7.16 1.39
C PRO A 89 5.55 5.63 1.55
N ASP A 90 6.77 5.14 1.75
CA ASP A 90 7.02 3.74 2.12
C ASP A 90 6.57 3.51 3.56
N THR A 91 5.53 2.71 3.73
CA THR A 91 4.95 2.43 5.06
C THR A 91 5.94 1.68 5.95
N PRO A 92 6.23 2.16 7.18
CA PRO A 92 7.10 1.46 8.11
C PRO A 92 6.61 0.03 8.39
N GLY A 93 7.55 -0.93 8.41
CA GLY A 93 7.22 -2.34 8.57
C GLY A 93 6.78 -3.04 7.27
N GLN A 94 6.73 -2.33 6.13
CA GLN A 94 6.47 -2.90 4.83
C GLN A 94 7.73 -2.86 3.94
N PRO A 95 7.81 -3.70 2.88
CA PRO A 95 8.92 -3.65 1.93
C PRO A 95 9.11 -2.25 1.35
N GLY A 96 10.30 -1.67 1.52
CA GLY A 96 10.59 -0.31 1.08
C GLY A 96 11.99 0.15 1.46
N LYS A 97 12.22 1.46 1.38
CA LYS A 97 13.47 2.13 1.74
C LYS A 97 13.35 2.94 3.04
N SER A 98 12.17 2.98 3.69
CA SER A 98 12.00 3.56 5.01
C SER A 98 12.81 2.76 6.05
N THR A 99 13.32 3.46 7.06
CA THR A 99 14.04 2.85 8.18
C THR A 99 13.29 3.16 9.46
N GLY A 100 13.33 2.24 10.41
CA GLY A 100 12.63 2.40 11.69
C GLY A 100 11.70 1.22 11.99
N GLU A 101 10.93 1.36 13.04
CA GLU A 101 10.03 0.31 13.52
C GLU A 101 8.61 0.53 13.02
N THR A 102 7.85 -0.56 12.92
CA THR A 102 6.40 -0.49 12.67
C THR A 102 5.75 0.31 13.80
N PRO A 103 5.01 1.40 13.50
CA PRO A 103 4.37 2.19 14.55
C PRO A 103 3.24 1.39 15.21
N PRO A 104 2.94 1.64 16.49
CA PRO A 104 1.82 1.01 17.19
C PRO A 104 0.46 1.42 16.60
N ALA A 105 0.41 2.56 15.91
CA ALA A 105 -0.74 3.06 15.15
C ALA A 105 -0.23 3.92 13.99
N TYR A 106 -0.82 3.76 12.82
CA TYR A 106 -0.36 4.47 11.61
C TYR A 106 -0.91 5.90 11.50
N GLY A 107 -1.99 6.25 12.20
CA GLY A 107 -2.57 7.60 12.15
C GLY A 107 -1.55 8.71 12.46
N PRO A 108 -0.82 8.67 13.59
CA PRO A 108 0.24 9.63 13.89
C PRO A 108 1.34 9.68 12.83
N TRP A 109 1.77 8.51 12.31
CA TRP A 109 2.79 8.46 11.26
C TRP A 109 2.35 9.17 9.97
N VAL A 110 1.09 9.03 9.55
CA VAL A 110 0.56 9.76 8.37
C VAL A 110 0.60 11.26 8.63
N CYS A 111 0.26 11.71 9.84
CA CYS A 111 0.37 13.13 10.21
C CYS A 111 1.83 13.61 10.14
N ASP A 112 2.79 12.85 10.68
CA ASP A 112 4.22 13.17 10.59
C ASP A 112 4.69 13.30 9.13
N VAL A 113 4.17 12.43 8.22
CA VAL A 113 4.47 12.50 6.79
C VAL A 113 3.96 13.81 6.19
N LEU A 114 2.73 14.20 6.46
CA LEU A 114 2.16 15.46 5.99
C LEU A 114 2.93 16.66 6.53
N ASP A 115 3.21 16.67 7.83
CA ASP A 115 3.94 17.76 8.51
C ASP A 115 5.35 17.92 7.96
N GLY A 116 6.08 16.80 7.76
CA GLY A 116 7.42 16.79 7.18
C GLY A 116 7.48 17.32 5.74
N LEU A 117 6.34 17.35 5.05
CA LEU A 117 6.20 17.89 3.69
C LEU A 117 5.58 19.29 3.66
N GLY A 118 5.10 19.81 4.79
CA GLY A 118 4.38 21.08 4.87
C GLY A 118 3.01 21.03 4.20
N VAL A 119 2.34 19.86 4.23
CA VAL A 119 1.01 19.63 3.69
C VAL A 119 0.00 19.64 4.85
N ASP A 120 -0.92 20.57 4.87
CA ASP A 120 -1.91 20.70 5.95
C ASP A 120 -2.95 19.57 5.90
N ASP A 121 -3.46 19.27 4.71
CA ASP A 121 -4.41 18.20 4.44
C ASP A 121 -4.25 17.65 3.02
N ALA A 122 -4.73 16.44 2.77
CA ALA A 122 -4.65 15.83 1.46
C ALA A 122 -5.81 14.86 1.20
N ALA A 123 -6.14 14.66 -0.06
CA ALA A 123 -6.86 13.47 -0.47
C ALA A 123 -5.93 12.25 -0.38
N MET A 124 -6.47 11.09 -0.06
CA MET A 124 -5.67 9.89 0.13
C MET A 124 -6.25 8.70 -0.62
N ILE A 125 -5.35 7.89 -1.18
CA ILE A 125 -5.66 6.60 -1.81
C ILE A 125 -4.95 5.52 -1.03
N GLY A 126 -5.66 4.54 -0.52
CA GLY A 126 -5.08 3.38 0.16
C GLY A 126 -5.41 2.09 -0.57
N ALA A 127 -4.40 1.28 -0.88
CA ALA A 127 -4.58 -0.04 -1.46
C ALA A 127 -4.39 -1.13 -0.40
N SER A 128 -5.35 -2.02 -0.23
CA SER A 128 -5.27 -3.16 0.70
C SER A 128 -4.83 -2.72 2.11
N HIS A 129 -3.64 -3.09 2.56
CA HIS A 129 -3.02 -2.64 3.81
C HIS A 129 -3.05 -1.10 3.93
N GLY A 130 -2.68 -0.38 2.87
CA GLY A 130 -2.70 1.08 2.86
C GLY A 130 -4.10 1.68 3.06
N ALA A 131 -5.16 0.97 2.72
CA ALA A 131 -6.52 1.40 3.02
C ALA A 131 -6.83 1.33 4.53
N GLY A 132 -6.33 0.31 5.22
CA GLY A 132 -6.40 0.24 6.68
C GLY A 132 -5.63 1.37 7.35
N VAL A 133 -4.42 1.67 6.85
CA VAL A 133 -3.61 2.82 7.29
C VAL A 133 -4.37 4.14 7.09
N LEU A 134 -5.02 4.32 5.92
CA LEU A 134 -5.84 5.50 5.64
C LEU A 134 -7.01 5.64 6.61
N LEU A 135 -7.70 4.53 6.90
CA LEU A 135 -8.80 4.53 7.86
C LEU A 135 -8.33 4.92 9.27
N GLU A 136 -7.16 4.43 9.71
CA GLU A 136 -6.57 4.85 10.97
C GLU A 136 -6.24 6.35 10.98
N ALA A 137 -5.66 6.86 9.89
CA ALA A 137 -5.34 8.28 9.76
C ALA A 137 -6.61 9.16 9.83
N GLY A 138 -7.65 8.79 9.09
CA GLY A 138 -8.90 9.55 9.06
C GLY A 138 -9.71 9.48 10.36
N VAL A 139 -9.52 8.45 11.19
CA VAL A 139 -10.07 8.40 12.55
C VAL A 139 -9.22 9.20 13.52
N HIS A 140 -7.88 9.16 13.37
CA HIS A 140 -6.93 9.84 14.26
C HIS A 140 -6.97 11.37 14.08
N ALA A 141 -6.98 11.85 12.84
CA ALA A 141 -6.94 13.27 12.48
C ALA A 141 -7.87 13.52 11.28
N PRO A 142 -9.19 13.58 11.51
CA PRO A 142 -10.20 13.71 10.44
C PRO A 142 -9.99 14.93 9.54
N GLU A 143 -9.45 16.01 10.09
CA GLU A 143 -9.17 17.27 9.40
C GLU A 143 -8.00 17.17 8.40
N ARG A 144 -7.17 16.13 8.51
CA ARG A 144 -6.01 15.92 7.64
C ARG A 144 -6.37 15.13 6.36
N VAL A 145 -7.57 14.55 6.29
CA VAL A 145 -8.03 13.73 5.16
C VAL A 145 -9.20 14.42 4.47
N THR A 146 -8.98 14.97 3.28
CA THR A 146 -10.03 15.69 2.53
C THR A 146 -10.96 14.76 1.75
N ALA A 147 -10.44 13.64 1.26
CA ALA A 147 -11.19 12.59 0.57
C ALA A 147 -10.44 11.25 0.68
N ALA A 148 -11.14 10.14 0.72
CA ALA A 148 -10.58 8.81 0.89
C ALA A 148 -11.00 7.85 -0.24
N ALA A 149 -10.04 7.32 -1.01
CA ALA A 149 -10.28 6.24 -1.95
C ALA A 149 -9.66 4.93 -1.42
N LEU A 150 -10.50 3.97 -1.08
CA LEU A 150 -10.15 2.70 -0.47
C LEU A 150 -10.23 1.59 -1.53
N VAL A 151 -9.09 1.07 -1.98
CA VAL A 151 -9.01 0.08 -3.07
C VAL A 151 -8.67 -1.30 -2.51
N VAL A 152 -9.50 -2.30 -2.80
CA VAL A 152 -9.43 -3.67 -2.24
C VAL A 152 -9.12 -3.67 -0.73
N PRO A 153 -9.90 -2.92 0.09
CA PRO A 153 -9.44 -2.40 1.36
C PRO A 153 -9.41 -3.41 2.49
N ALA A 154 -8.32 -3.38 3.28
CA ALA A 154 -8.32 -3.82 4.66
C ALA A 154 -9.14 -2.85 5.54
N GLY A 155 -9.50 -3.27 6.76
CA GLY A 155 -10.21 -2.43 7.75
C GLY A 155 -11.69 -2.79 7.95
N PHE A 156 -12.28 -3.62 7.07
CA PHE A 156 -13.66 -4.09 7.20
C PHE A 156 -13.77 -5.57 7.62
N GLY A 157 -12.69 -6.11 8.17
CA GLY A 157 -12.57 -7.49 8.62
C GLY A 157 -12.37 -8.50 7.48
N THR A 158 -11.60 -9.54 7.76
CA THR A 158 -11.28 -10.63 6.82
C THR A 158 -12.07 -11.87 7.20
N PRO A 159 -12.98 -12.37 6.35
CA PRO A 159 -13.71 -13.59 6.63
C PRO A 159 -12.79 -14.80 6.48
N LEU A 160 -12.89 -15.77 7.39
CA LEU A 160 -12.26 -17.06 7.18
C LEU A 160 -12.90 -17.76 5.99
N SER A 161 -12.09 -18.16 5.01
CA SER A 161 -12.56 -18.81 3.78
C SER A 161 -11.64 -19.94 3.33
N MET A 162 -12.17 -20.85 2.51
CA MET A 162 -11.35 -21.88 1.88
C MET A 162 -10.32 -21.32 0.91
N GLU A 163 -10.54 -20.13 0.37
CA GLU A 163 -9.56 -19.44 -0.48
C GLU A 163 -8.35 -18.97 0.31
N LEU A 164 -8.54 -18.48 1.55
CA LEU A 164 -7.43 -18.17 2.46
C LEU A 164 -6.59 -19.40 2.78
N VAL A 165 -7.22 -20.56 2.98
CA VAL A 165 -6.49 -21.83 3.19
C VAL A 165 -5.66 -22.20 1.96
N ARG A 166 -6.19 -21.97 0.74
CA ARG A 166 -5.47 -22.21 -0.52
C ARG A 166 -4.28 -21.26 -0.70
N ILE A 167 -4.29 -20.11 -0.09
CA ILE A 167 -3.16 -19.18 -0.05
C ILE A 167 -2.17 -19.61 1.03
N ALA A 168 -2.65 -19.82 2.25
CA ALA A 168 -1.82 -20.07 3.42
C ALA A 168 -0.99 -21.37 3.32
N LEU A 169 -1.59 -22.48 2.91
CA LEU A 169 -0.88 -23.77 2.84
C LEU A 169 0.31 -23.76 1.86
N PRO A 170 0.17 -23.31 0.60
CA PRO A 170 1.32 -23.22 -0.30
C PRO A 170 2.34 -22.16 0.14
N SER A 171 1.90 -21.05 0.77
CA SER A 171 2.79 -20.03 1.32
C SER A 171 3.67 -20.62 2.44
N LEU A 172 3.07 -21.36 3.37
CA LEU A 172 3.81 -22.05 4.43
C LEU A 172 4.78 -23.08 3.85
N SER A 173 4.34 -23.84 2.82
CA SER A 173 5.19 -24.80 2.13
C SER A 173 6.35 -24.11 1.42
N TYR A 174 6.14 -22.92 0.84
CA TYR A 174 7.17 -22.13 0.19
C TYR A 174 8.25 -21.64 1.18
N ARG A 175 7.87 -21.29 2.41
CA ARG A 175 8.85 -20.92 3.48
C ARG A 175 9.84 -22.05 3.77
N VAL A 176 9.37 -23.30 3.76
CA VAL A 176 10.22 -24.48 4.03
C VAL A 176 11.01 -24.90 2.79
N VAL A 177 10.38 -24.87 1.62
CA VAL A 177 10.95 -25.28 0.34
C VAL A 177 10.66 -24.18 -0.69
N PRO A 178 11.56 -23.18 -0.87
CA PRO A 178 11.34 -22.03 -1.74
C PRO A 178 11.40 -22.39 -3.23
N ARG A 179 10.34 -23.01 -3.72
CA ARG A 179 10.16 -23.36 -5.14
C ARG A 179 9.21 -22.38 -5.80
N GLY A 180 9.61 -21.75 -6.90
CA GLY A 180 8.80 -20.76 -7.60
C GLY A 180 7.41 -21.23 -8.03
N TRP A 181 7.18 -22.53 -8.23
CA TRP A 181 5.85 -23.06 -8.51
C TRP A 181 4.94 -23.04 -7.28
N LEU A 182 5.47 -23.26 -6.07
CA LEU A 182 4.71 -23.12 -4.81
C LEU A 182 4.26 -21.68 -4.60
N LEU A 183 5.17 -20.71 -4.83
CA LEU A 183 4.84 -19.30 -4.75
C LEU A 183 3.73 -18.92 -5.73
N ARG A 184 3.87 -19.33 -7.00
CA ARG A 184 2.81 -19.11 -8.01
C ARG A 184 1.48 -19.75 -7.62
N GLN A 185 1.50 -20.92 -7.01
CA GLN A 185 0.30 -21.59 -6.52
C GLN A 185 -0.32 -20.84 -5.33
N ALA A 186 0.51 -20.37 -4.39
CA ALA A 186 0.07 -19.58 -3.24
C ALA A 186 -0.64 -18.28 -3.68
N LEU A 187 -0.05 -17.59 -4.64
CA LEU A 187 -0.53 -16.28 -5.07
C LEU A 187 -1.64 -16.34 -6.15
N ALA A 188 -1.82 -17.49 -6.81
CA ALA A 188 -2.84 -17.62 -7.87
C ALA A 188 -4.27 -17.19 -7.46
N PRO A 189 -4.76 -17.45 -6.23
CA PRO A 189 -6.07 -16.96 -5.80
C PRO A 189 -6.16 -15.44 -5.64
N MET A 190 -5.03 -14.76 -5.50
CA MET A 190 -4.98 -13.31 -5.30
C MET A 190 -5.06 -12.51 -6.60
N PHE A 191 -4.71 -13.12 -7.74
CA PHE A 191 -4.57 -12.43 -9.02
C PHE A 191 -5.73 -12.71 -9.95
N THR A 192 -6.22 -11.68 -10.62
CA THR A 192 -7.28 -11.79 -11.65
C THR A 192 -6.80 -12.55 -12.87
N ARG A 193 -5.51 -12.43 -13.22
CA ARG A 193 -4.87 -13.21 -14.29
C ARG A 193 -4.15 -14.42 -13.71
N ARG A 194 -3.98 -15.47 -14.54
CA ARG A 194 -3.18 -16.64 -14.13
C ARG A 194 -1.75 -16.23 -13.79
N ALA A 195 -1.11 -16.98 -12.91
CA ALA A 195 0.24 -16.70 -12.38
C ALA A 195 1.31 -16.45 -13.45
N SER A 196 1.15 -16.94 -14.68
CA SER A 196 2.04 -16.65 -15.82
C SER A 196 2.01 -15.20 -16.31
N GLY A 197 1.02 -14.43 -15.91
CA GLY A 197 0.88 -13.00 -16.25
C GLY A 197 1.21 -12.06 -15.10
N ILE A 198 1.66 -12.61 -13.95
CA ILE A 198 2.08 -11.80 -12.81
C ILE A 198 3.48 -11.26 -13.09
N ASP A 199 3.65 -9.97 -12.82
CA ASP A 199 4.94 -9.31 -12.94
C ASP A 199 6.00 -10.01 -12.05
N GLY A 200 7.16 -10.28 -12.62
CA GLY A 200 8.24 -10.98 -11.92
C GLY A 200 8.67 -10.28 -10.63
N ILE A 201 8.64 -8.94 -10.63
CA ILE A 201 9.00 -8.11 -9.47
C ILE A 201 8.03 -8.34 -8.30
N VAL A 202 6.73 -8.37 -8.58
CA VAL A 202 5.70 -8.61 -7.54
C VAL A 202 5.90 -10.01 -6.94
N LEU A 203 6.13 -11.02 -7.78
CA LEU A 203 6.41 -12.38 -7.33
C LEU A 203 7.68 -12.46 -6.49
N GLU A 204 8.76 -11.84 -6.93
CA GLU A 204 10.03 -11.82 -6.19
C GLU A 204 9.87 -11.11 -4.85
N THR A 205 9.22 -9.94 -4.81
CA THR A 205 8.99 -9.18 -3.57
C THR A 205 8.18 -9.98 -2.56
N ILE A 206 7.03 -10.53 -2.98
CA ILE A 206 6.20 -11.35 -2.08
C ILE A 206 6.95 -12.62 -1.66
N GLY A 207 7.72 -13.21 -2.58
CA GLY A 207 8.55 -14.39 -2.26
C GLY A 207 9.61 -14.10 -1.22
N GLU A 208 10.22 -12.92 -1.23
CA GLU A 208 11.20 -12.47 -0.24
C GLU A 208 10.53 -12.25 1.12
N VAL A 209 9.43 -11.51 1.15
CA VAL A 209 8.63 -11.29 2.37
C VAL A 209 8.22 -12.62 3.01
N LEU A 210 7.70 -13.56 2.22
CA LEU A 210 7.29 -14.87 2.74
C LEU A 210 8.45 -15.68 3.35
N ARG A 211 9.71 -15.36 3.03
CA ARG A 211 10.89 -16.01 3.62
C ARG A 211 11.35 -15.35 4.90
N GLU A 212 11.19 -14.03 5.01
CA GLU A 212 11.76 -13.23 6.11
C GLU A 212 10.75 -12.92 7.20
N ASP A 213 9.45 -12.84 6.87
CA ASP A 213 8.45 -12.28 7.76
C ASP A 213 7.46 -13.33 8.33
N ASP A 214 6.84 -12.96 9.44
CA ASP A 214 5.80 -13.78 10.08
C ASP A 214 4.44 -13.50 9.42
N LEU A 215 3.87 -14.54 8.80
CA LEU A 215 2.56 -14.46 8.12
C LEU A 215 1.38 -14.11 9.04
N ALA A 216 1.64 -13.90 10.31
CA ALA A 216 0.65 -13.61 11.34
C ALA A 216 0.38 -12.10 11.55
N ALA A 217 0.94 -11.22 10.72
CA ALA A 217 0.68 -9.79 10.84
C ALA A 217 -0.81 -9.50 10.59
N GLU A 218 -1.45 -8.88 11.57
CA GLU A 218 -2.83 -8.40 11.44
C GLU A 218 -2.87 -7.29 10.37
N PHE A 219 -3.97 -7.24 9.61
CA PHE A 219 -4.20 -6.12 8.71
C PHE A 219 -4.49 -4.86 9.52
N PRO A 220 -3.91 -3.68 9.17
CA PRO A 220 -4.21 -2.44 9.85
C PRO A 220 -5.66 -2.03 9.63
N GLY A 221 -6.13 -1.18 10.50
CA GLY A 221 -7.45 -0.57 10.45
C GLY A 221 -8.02 -0.37 11.85
N PRO A 222 -8.79 0.68 12.05
CA PRO A 222 -9.41 0.93 13.34
C PRO A 222 -10.50 -0.11 13.63
N GLU A 223 -10.88 -0.23 14.89
CA GLU A 223 -12.07 -0.98 15.25
C GLU A 223 -13.32 -0.38 14.58
N ALA A 224 -14.29 -1.22 14.21
CA ALA A 224 -15.49 -0.80 13.48
C ALA A 224 -16.24 0.36 14.20
N ALA A 225 -16.28 0.33 15.53
CA ALA A 225 -16.92 1.40 16.31
C ALA A 225 -16.25 2.78 16.12
N ALA A 226 -14.94 2.80 15.90
CA ALA A 226 -14.17 4.03 15.68
C ALA A 226 -14.44 4.65 14.29
N LEU A 227 -14.84 3.85 13.31
CA LEU A 227 -15.18 4.31 11.95
C LEU A 227 -16.35 5.30 11.92
N SER A 228 -17.18 5.31 12.95
CA SER A 228 -18.23 6.34 13.10
C SER A 228 -17.69 7.78 13.19
N GLY A 229 -16.40 7.94 13.56
CA GLY A 229 -15.70 9.23 13.59
C GLY A 229 -15.02 9.60 12.27
N PHE A 230 -15.02 8.72 11.27
CA PHE A 230 -14.43 9.00 9.97
C PHE A 230 -15.24 10.05 9.22
N ALA A 231 -14.67 11.22 8.96
CA ALA A 231 -15.38 12.40 8.45
C ALA A 231 -15.20 12.63 6.94
N ALA A 232 -14.12 12.14 6.35
CA ALA A 232 -13.82 12.37 4.93
C ALA A 232 -14.83 11.64 4.01
N PRO A 233 -15.27 12.24 2.90
CA PRO A 233 -15.99 11.52 1.86
C PRO A 233 -15.19 10.29 1.42
N ALA A 234 -15.83 9.12 1.35
CA ALA A 234 -15.15 7.87 1.06
C ALA A 234 -15.70 7.18 -0.20
N LEU A 235 -14.79 6.74 -1.06
CA LEU A 235 -15.04 5.83 -2.17
C LEU A 235 -14.41 4.47 -1.86
N VAL A 236 -15.15 3.39 -2.02
CA VAL A 236 -14.62 2.03 -1.94
C VAL A 236 -14.60 1.41 -3.34
N VAL A 237 -13.48 0.81 -3.72
CA VAL A 237 -13.33 0.02 -4.94
C VAL A 237 -12.84 -1.38 -4.56
N THR A 238 -13.55 -2.41 -4.99
CA THR A 238 -13.29 -3.79 -4.56
C THR A 238 -13.38 -4.77 -5.70
N GLY A 239 -12.66 -5.89 -5.62
CA GLY A 239 -12.78 -7.01 -6.53
C GLY A 239 -13.93 -7.95 -6.12
N GLU A 240 -14.79 -8.35 -7.07
CA GLU A 240 -15.90 -9.27 -6.80
C GLU A 240 -15.42 -10.57 -6.12
N ARG A 241 -14.25 -11.08 -6.57
CA ARG A 241 -13.68 -12.37 -6.16
C ARG A 241 -12.42 -12.21 -5.32
N ASP A 242 -12.29 -11.11 -4.60
CA ASP A 242 -11.18 -10.90 -3.68
C ASP A 242 -11.21 -11.96 -2.57
N PRO A 243 -10.15 -12.76 -2.38
CA PRO A 243 -10.12 -13.82 -1.37
C PRO A 243 -10.03 -13.31 0.07
N PHE A 244 -9.51 -12.08 0.27
CA PHE A 244 -9.37 -11.45 1.58
C PHE A 244 -10.59 -10.58 1.91
N PHE A 245 -11.02 -9.77 0.96
CA PHE A 245 -12.04 -8.73 1.12
C PHE A 245 -13.10 -8.86 0.01
N PRO A 246 -13.95 -9.91 0.04
CA PRO A 246 -14.95 -10.16 -0.99
C PRO A 246 -15.86 -8.96 -1.22
N GLY A 247 -16.00 -8.53 -2.48
CA GLY A 247 -16.57 -7.24 -2.85
C GLY A 247 -17.94 -6.95 -2.25
N GLU A 248 -18.91 -7.86 -2.35
CA GLU A 248 -20.24 -7.69 -1.78
C GLU A 248 -20.21 -7.48 -0.25
N ARG A 249 -19.41 -8.29 0.44
CA ARG A 249 -19.28 -8.18 1.90
C ARG A 249 -18.61 -6.87 2.30
N THR A 250 -17.53 -6.49 1.58
CA THR A 250 -16.79 -5.26 1.84
C THR A 250 -17.66 -4.04 1.64
N CYS A 251 -18.42 -3.95 0.53
CA CYS A 251 -19.36 -2.87 0.29
C CYS A 251 -20.46 -2.79 1.36
N LYS A 252 -20.99 -3.94 1.78
CA LYS A 252 -21.97 -3.98 2.84
C LYS A 252 -21.42 -3.43 4.16
N ARG A 253 -20.22 -3.88 4.56
CA ARG A 253 -19.57 -3.41 5.79
C ARG A 253 -19.20 -1.92 5.71
N ALA A 254 -18.68 -1.48 4.57
CA ALA A 254 -18.39 -0.07 4.37
C ALA A 254 -19.65 0.81 4.50
N ALA A 255 -20.78 0.35 3.97
CA ALA A 255 -22.06 1.08 4.09
C ALA A 255 -22.62 1.09 5.53
N GLU A 256 -22.29 0.07 6.34
CA GLU A 256 -22.69 0.00 7.75
C GLU A 256 -21.75 0.85 8.64
N ASP A 257 -20.46 0.86 8.36
CA ASP A 257 -19.42 1.36 9.26
C ASP A 257 -18.92 2.78 8.90
N LEU A 258 -19.01 3.21 7.60
CA LEU A 258 -18.57 4.54 7.15
C LEU A 258 -19.76 5.47 6.89
N PRO A 259 -20.02 6.47 7.75
CA PRO A 259 -21.13 7.39 7.59
C PRO A 259 -21.01 8.29 6.35
N THR A 260 -19.78 8.46 5.85
CA THR A 260 -19.43 9.34 4.72
C THR A 260 -19.19 8.58 3.42
N LEU A 261 -19.61 7.31 3.34
CA LEU A 261 -19.48 6.52 2.11
C LEU A 261 -20.30 7.15 0.97
N VAL A 262 -19.59 7.61 -0.07
CA VAL A 262 -20.19 8.19 -1.28
C VAL A 262 -20.62 7.12 -2.27
N ASP A 263 -19.76 6.12 -2.48
CA ASP A 263 -19.98 5.03 -3.44
C ASP A 263 -19.14 3.80 -3.12
N CYS A 264 -19.61 2.63 -3.54
CA CYS A 264 -18.87 1.39 -3.48
C CYS A 264 -18.93 0.67 -4.83
N LEU A 265 -17.80 0.67 -5.56
CA LEU A 265 -17.66 0.02 -6.85
C LEU A 265 -17.11 -1.40 -6.71
N THR A 266 -17.92 -2.40 -7.01
CA THR A 266 -17.43 -3.77 -7.16
C THR A 266 -17.06 -4.05 -8.62
N LEU A 267 -15.80 -4.43 -8.87
CA LEU A 267 -15.27 -4.77 -10.18
C LEU A 267 -15.55 -6.25 -10.51
N PRO A 268 -16.39 -6.55 -11.52
CA PRO A 268 -16.77 -7.94 -11.84
C PRO A 268 -15.57 -8.79 -12.25
N GLY A 269 -15.47 -9.99 -11.69
CA GLY A 269 -14.41 -10.97 -11.98
C GLY A 269 -13.03 -10.63 -11.42
N GLU A 270 -12.83 -9.43 -10.92
CA GLU A 270 -11.55 -9.00 -10.33
C GLU A 270 -11.31 -9.64 -8.97
N ARG A 271 -10.02 -9.84 -8.68
CA ARG A 271 -9.51 -10.37 -7.42
C ARG A 271 -8.74 -9.30 -6.66
N HIS A 272 -7.97 -9.69 -5.64
CA HIS A 272 -7.20 -8.75 -4.82
C HIS A 272 -6.17 -7.94 -5.63
N PHE A 273 -5.38 -8.61 -6.46
CA PHE A 273 -4.56 -7.93 -7.47
C PHE A 273 -5.39 -7.74 -8.73
N LEU A 274 -5.79 -6.49 -8.95
CA LEU A 274 -6.60 -6.11 -10.10
C LEU A 274 -5.83 -6.32 -11.42
N SER A 275 -6.55 -6.73 -12.47
CA SER A 275 -6.00 -6.72 -13.82
C SER A 275 -5.70 -5.28 -14.28
N PRO A 276 -4.87 -5.06 -15.31
CA PRO A 276 -4.65 -3.72 -15.87
C PRO A 276 -5.95 -2.99 -16.24
N ALA A 277 -6.95 -3.71 -16.74
CA ALA A 277 -8.26 -3.15 -17.02
C ALA A 277 -9.03 -2.78 -15.74
N GLY A 278 -8.91 -3.59 -14.68
CA GLY A 278 -9.46 -3.30 -13.36
C GLY A 278 -8.80 -2.09 -12.72
N GLN A 279 -7.46 -2.00 -12.80
CA GLN A 279 -6.69 -0.84 -12.33
C GLN A 279 -7.11 0.45 -13.04
N ALA A 280 -7.21 0.43 -14.37
CA ALA A 280 -7.64 1.57 -15.16
C ALA A 280 -9.06 2.04 -14.79
N ARG A 281 -10.00 1.10 -14.57
CA ARG A 281 -11.36 1.41 -14.12
C ARG A 281 -11.39 1.97 -12.69
N ALA A 282 -10.58 1.44 -11.79
CA ALA A 282 -10.43 1.96 -10.44
C ALA A 282 -9.90 3.40 -10.46
N THR A 283 -8.82 3.64 -11.20
CA THR A 283 -8.18 4.96 -11.33
C THR A 283 -9.14 6.00 -11.93
N GLU A 284 -9.90 5.65 -12.97
CA GLU A 284 -10.88 6.55 -13.57
C GLU A 284 -12.04 6.89 -12.59
N ARG A 285 -12.49 5.90 -11.82
CA ARG A 285 -13.52 6.16 -10.80
C ARG A 285 -12.98 7.06 -9.67
N ILE A 286 -11.72 6.84 -9.26
CA ILE A 286 -11.04 7.67 -8.27
C ILE A 286 -10.87 9.09 -8.80
N ARG A 287 -10.40 9.26 -10.05
CA ARG A 287 -10.28 10.59 -10.69
C ARG A 287 -11.62 11.36 -10.64
N SER A 288 -12.69 10.70 -11.07
CA SER A 288 -14.02 11.31 -11.06
C SER A 288 -14.51 11.65 -9.64
N PHE A 289 -14.17 10.81 -8.66
CA PHE A 289 -14.50 11.06 -7.25
C PHE A 289 -13.74 12.26 -6.70
N LEU A 290 -12.42 12.30 -6.87
CA LEU A 290 -11.57 13.41 -6.38
C LEU A 290 -11.97 14.76 -7.00
N ALA A 291 -12.22 14.77 -8.32
CA ALA A 291 -12.70 15.99 -9.00
C ALA A 291 -14.04 16.51 -8.44
N GLY A 292 -14.91 15.61 -7.99
CA GLY A 292 -16.17 15.96 -7.36
C GLY A 292 -16.04 16.51 -5.92
N GLN A 293 -14.90 16.34 -5.26
CA GLN A 293 -14.64 16.86 -3.91
C GLN A 293 -13.92 18.22 -3.92
N ALA A 294 -13.37 18.63 -5.05
CA ALA A 294 -12.61 19.88 -5.20
C ALA A 294 -13.47 21.15 -5.35
N ASN A 295 -14.81 21.04 -5.26
CA ASN A 295 -15.78 22.14 -5.42
C ASN A 295 -16.40 22.61 -4.09
#